data_4a5e3cb01524a3ef70e6fe6cf91f554a
#
_entry.id   4a5e3cb01524a3ef70e6fe6cf91f554a
#
_cell.length_a   1.000
_cell.length_b   1.000
_cell.length_c   1.000
_cell.angle_alpha   90.00
_cell.angle_beta   90.00
_cell.angle_gamma   90.00
#
_symmetry.space_group_name_H-M   'P 1'
#
loop_
_entity.id
_entity.type
_entity.pdbx_description
1 polymer ?
#
loop_
_entity_poly.entity_id
_entity_poly.type
_entity_poly.pdbx_seq_one_letter_code
_entity_poly.pdbx_strand_id
1 'polypeptide(L)'
;MNVIVVPDTAMIVIPLIEKNGHTYLSQVNFSRYDNMDICEGNLTFDNLITKYSSSELPSGVKSRLVLFSRIIDKADAAIIIGKRPKNRDIMYNALNDLILFGGNACNNAHALTLKIINDLNIPTLKLAYPTTQSEIITLIDKTNAFLKDLKSSNEDDLTVDMKPKKSRYPISDFKKIVDSLI
;
A
#
# COMPACT_ATOMS: atom_id res chain seq x y z
N MET A 1 4.40 -0.82 -17.67
CA MET A 1 4.99 -0.48 -16.37
C MET A 1 4.47 -1.43 -15.32
N ASN A 2 5.31 -1.74 -14.35
CA ASN A 2 5.00 -2.65 -13.25
C ASN A 2 4.48 -1.86 -12.04
N VAL A 3 3.28 -2.14 -11.61
CA VAL A 3 2.58 -1.38 -10.57
C VAL A 3 2.38 -2.23 -9.32
N ILE A 4 2.84 -1.75 -8.17
CA ILE A 4 2.55 -2.35 -6.87
C ILE A 4 1.34 -1.69 -6.22
N VAL A 5 0.58 -2.47 -5.46
CA VAL A 5 -0.63 -2.01 -4.76
C VAL A 5 -0.48 -2.27 -3.27
N VAL A 6 -0.84 -1.30 -2.46
CA VAL A 6 -0.86 -1.42 -0.99
C VAL A 6 -2.22 -0.96 -0.47
N PRO A 7 -2.95 -1.83 0.21
CA PRO A 7 -2.66 -3.24 0.56
C PRO A 7 -2.59 -4.15 -0.67
N ASP A 8 -1.75 -5.16 -0.61
CA ASP A 8 -1.69 -6.19 -1.66
C ASP A 8 -3.06 -6.86 -1.85
N THR A 9 -3.34 -7.32 -3.07
CA THR A 9 -4.62 -7.97 -3.43
C THR A 9 -5.88 -7.09 -3.36
N ALA A 10 -5.77 -5.76 -3.42
CA ALA A 10 -6.94 -4.89 -3.52
C ALA A 10 -7.62 -5.03 -4.89
N MET A 11 -8.63 -5.91 -4.97
CA MET A 11 -9.30 -6.31 -6.22
C MET A 11 -9.97 -5.16 -6.97
N ILE A 12 -10.29 -4.06 -6.29
CA ILE A 12 -10.87 -2.88 -6.94
C ILE A 12 -9.89 -2.18 -7.89
N VAL A 13 -8.59 -2.30 -7.65
CA VAL A 13 -7.53 -1.59 -8.40
C VAL A 13 -6.88 -2.48 -9.45
N ILE A 14 -6.72 -3.78 -9.17
CA ILE A 14 -5.99 -4.71 -10.03
C ILE A 14 -6.54 -4.75 -11.47
N PRO A 15 -7.86 -4.90 -11.71
CA PRO A 15 -8.40 -4.90 -13.07
C PRO A 15 -8.20 -3.57 -13.81
N LEU A 16 -8.12 -2.45 -13.09
CA LEU A 16 -7.86 -1.13 -13.68
C LEU A 16 -6.42 -1.03 -14.20
N ILE A 17 -5.46 -1.59 -13.44
CA ILE A 17 -4.05 -1.66 -13.85
C ILE A 17 -3.93 -2.43 -15.17
N GLU A 18 -4.50 -3.63 -15.23
CA GLU A 18 -4.47 -4.49 -16.42
C GLU A 18 -5.19 -3.86 -17.61
N LYS A 19 -6.37 -3.27 -17.39
CA LYS A 19 -7.15 -2.57 -18.44
C LYS A 19 -6.37 -1.40 -19.04
N ASN A 20 -5.57 -0.71 -18.26
CA ASN A 20 -4.72 0.38 -18.74
C ASN A 20 -3.40 -0.12 -19.35
N GLY A 21 -3.18 -1.45 -19.46
CA GLY A 21 -2.01 -2.04 -20.11
C GLY A 21 -0.73 -2.01 -19.25
N HIS A 22 -0.90 -1.95 -17.93
CA HIS A 22 0.18 -2.10 -16.96
C HIS A 22 0.16 -3.50 -16.35
N THR A 23 1.24 -3.89 -15.68
CA THR A 23 1.37 -5.19 -15.02
C THR A 23 1.23 -5.01 -13.51
N TYR A 24 0.30 -5.72 -12.89
CA TYR A 24 0.22 -5.78 -11.43
C TYR A 24 1.30 -6.70 -10.88
N LEU A 25 2.14 -6.18 -9.97
CA LEU A 25 3.12 -6.95 -9.24
C LEU A 25 2.55 -7.43 -7.90
N SER A 26 2.24 -8.72 -7.81
CA SER A 26 1.77 -9.34 -6.58
C SER A 26 2.91 -9.98 -5.79
N GLN A 27 2.93 -9.75 -4.48
CA GLN A 27 3.86 -10.44 -3.57
C GLN A 27 3.66 -11.96 -3.58
N VAL A 28 2.43 -12.43 -3.84
CA VAL A 28 2.09 -13.86 -3.81
C VAL A 28 2.53 -14.60 -5.07
N ASN A 29 2.46 -13.96 -6.23
CA ASN A 29 2.78 -14.63 -7.50
C ASN A 29 4.27 -14.96 -7.63
N PHE A 30 5.14 -14.15 -7.05
CA PHE A 30 6.59 -14.41 -7.03
C PHE A 30 6.97 -15.57 -6.11
N SER A 31 6.17 -15.93 -5.12
CA SER A 31 6.49 -17.03 -4.21
C SER A 31 6.32 -18.42 -4.81
N ARG A 32 5.62 -18.55 -5.94
CA ARG A 32 5.28 -19.84 -6.55
C ARG A 32 6.24 -20.33 -7.63
N TYR A 33 6.99 -19.45 -8.27
CA TYR A 33 7.68 -19.77 -9.53
C TYR A 33 9.18 -19.51 -9.56
N ASP A 34 9.72 -18.73 -8.65
CA ASP A 34 11.15 -18.53 -8.60
C ASP A 34 11.78 -19.51 -7.61
N ASN A 35 12.52 -20.46 -8.15
CA ASN A 35 13.58 -21.13 -7.39
C ASN A 35 14.37 -20.03 -6.68
N MET A 36 14.68 -20.22 -5.43
CA MET A 36 15.30 -19.34 -4.45
C MET A 36 16.58 -18.60 -4.92
N ASP A 37 16.60 -18.08 -6.13
CA ASP A 37 17.64 -17.14 -6.53
C ASP A 37 17.36 -15.81 -5.84
N ILE A 38 18.02 -15.66 -4.71
CA ILE A 38 18.10 -14.47 -3.88
C ILE A 38 18.47 -13.33 -4.82
N CYS A 39 17.59 -12.32 -4.88
CA CYS A 39 17.69 -11.15 -5.75
C CYS A 39 19.14 -10.62 -5.86
N GLU A 40 19.68 -10.57 -7.05
CA GLU A 40 20.93 -9.87 -7.38
C GLU A 40 20.75 -8.33 -7.45
N GLY A 41 19.70 -7.78 -6.83
CA GLY A 41 19.43 -6.35 -6.80
C GLY A 41 20.08 -5.63 -5.61
N ASN A 42 20.24 -4.30 -5.72
CA ASN A 42 20.77 -3.43 -4.66
C ASN A 42 19.95 -3.45 -3.35
N LEU A 43 18.72 -3.97 -3.38
CA LEU A 43 17.83 -4.11 -2.24
C LEU A 43 17.65 -5.59 -1.86
N THR A 44 18.72 -6.21 -1.43
CA THR A 44 18.65 -7.56 -0.84
C THR A 44 17.81 -7.53 0.45
N PHE A 45 17.27 -8.70 0.82
CA PHE A 45 16.54 -8.86 2.07
C PHE A 45 17.34 -8.35 3.30
N ASP A 46 18.64 -8.62 3.33
CA ASP A 46 19.53 -8.18 4.41
C ASP A 46 19.65 -6.65 4.46
N ASN A 47 19.75 -5.99 3.31
CA ASN A 47 19.77 -4.53 3.22
C ASN A 47 18.45 -3.91 3.67
N LEU A 48 17.30 -4.50 3.31
CA LEU A 48 15.99 -4.05 3.77
C LEU A 48 15.82 -4.23 5.28
N ILE A 49 16.21 -5.40 5.81
CA ILE A 49 16.17 -5.62 7.25
C ILE A 49 17.08 -4.62 7.97
N THR A 50 18.30 -4.47 7.55
CA THR A 50 19.27 -3.58 8.20
C THR A 50 18.82 -2.12 8.16
N LYS A 51 18.28 -1.67 7.03
CA LYS A 51 17.84 -0.28 6.84
C LYS A 51 16.53 0.04 7.54
N TYR A 52 15.56 -0.88 7.55
CA TYR A 52 14.18 -0.59 7.94
C TYR A 52 13.70 -1.35 9.19
N SER A 53 14.51 -2.21 9.77
CA SER A 53 14.08 -3.00 10.91
C SER A 53 15.12 -3.10 12.02
N SER A 54 14.62 -3.27 13.25
CA SER A 54 15.44 -3.72 14.37
C SER A 54 15.44 -5.25 14.47
N SER A 55 16.40 -5.81 15.21
CA SER A 55 16.45 -7.24 15.52
C SER A 55 15.18 -7.76 16.20
N GLU A 56 14.44 -6.87 16.86
CA GLU A 56 13.25 -7.19 17.66
C GLU A 56 11.94 -7.18 16.86
N LEU A 57 11.98 -6.96 15.55
CA LEU A 57 10.76 -6.97 14.72
C LEU A 57 10.06 -8.33 14.78
N PRO A 58 8.73 -8.35 14.94
CA PRO A 58 7.94 -9.57 14.88
C PRO A 58 8.18 -10.34 13.59
N SER A 59 8.23 -11.67 13.68
CA SER A 59 8.48 -12.57 12.53
C SER A 59 7.51 -12.33 11.36
N GLY A 60 6.25 -12.04 11.64
CA GLY A 60 5.26 -11.72 10.60
C GLY A 60 5.56 -10.43 9.82
N VAL A 61 6.22 -9.46 10.43
CA VAL A 61 6.69 -8.25 9.73
C VAL A 61 7.89 -8.57 8.87
N LYS A 62 8.85 -9.35 9.40
CA LYS A 62 10.02 -9.81 8.64
C LYS A 62 9.61 -10.62 7.41
N SER A 63 8.69 -11.57 7.55
CA SER A 63 8.18 -12.37 6.42
C SER A 63 7.56 -11.52 5.31
N ARG A 64 6.84 -10.46 5.66
CA ARG A 64 6.28 -9.52 4.67
C ARG A 64 7.36 -8.72 3.97
N LEU A 65 8.40 -8.30 4.68
CA LEU A 65 9.55 -7.64 4.06
C LEU A 65 10.24 -8.55 3.04
N VAL A 66 10.40 -9.84 3.36
CA VAL A 66 10.96 -10.84 2.39
C VAL A 66 10.12 -10.90 1.12
N LEU A 67 8.80 -11.00 1.26
CA LEU A 67 7.91 -11.06 0.08
C LEU A 67 7.95 -9.75 -0.71
N PHE A 68 8.01 -8.62 -0.03
CA PHE A 68 8.04 -7.32 -0.65
C PHE A 68 9.38 -7.03 -1.35
N SER A 69 10.51 -7.49 -0.77
CA SER A 69 11.84 -7.31 -1.36
C SER A 69 11.96 -7.90 -2.76
N ARG A 70 11.18 -8.95 -3.07
CA ARG A 70 11.21 -9.63 -4.37
C ARG A 70 10.61 -8.83 -5.51
N ILE A 71 9.74 -7.87 -5.20
CA ILE A 71 9.00 -7.10 -6.20
C ILE A 71 9.43 -5.64 -6.26
N ILE A 72 10.08 -5.14 -5.21
CA ILE A 72 10.35 -3.72 -5.02
C ILE A 72 11.26 -3.15 -6.11
N ASP A 73 12.31 -3.88 -6.48
CA ASP A 73 13.27 -3.45 -7.51
C ASP A 73 12.69 -3.46 -8.93
N LYS A 74 11.53 -4.11 -9.10
CA LYS A 74 10.84 -4.23 -10.39
C LYS A 74 9.67 -3.26 -10.50
N ALA A 75 9.39 -2.50 -9.45
CA ALA A 75 8.25 -1.62 -9.37
C ALA A 75 8.55 -0.27 -10.04
N ASP A 76 7.75 0.10 -11.04
CA ASP A 76 7.82 1.39 -11.73
C ASP A 76 6.89 2.43 -11.13
N ALA A 77 5.82 2.00 -10.45
CA ALA A 77 4.84 2.87 -9.82
C ALA A 77 4.13 2.18 -8.64
N ALA A 78 3.48 2.96 -7.77
CA ALA A 78 2.76 2.46 -6.62
C ALA A 78 1.36 3.09 -6.49
N ILE A 79 0.38 2.27 -6.07
CA ILE A 79 -0.95 2.73 -5.68
C ILE A 79 -1.18 2.33 -4.23
N ILE A 80 -1.44 3.31 -3.37
CA ILE A 80 -1.63 3.13 -1.94
C ILE A 80 -3.06 3.48 -1.58
N ILE A 81 -3.81 2.51 -1.05
CA ILE A 81 -5.11 2.75 -0.44
C ILE A 81 -4.90 2.94 1.06
N GLY A 82 -5.41 4.03 1.60
CA GLY A 82 -5.28 4.38 3.00
C GLY A 82 -5.89 3.33 3.94
N LYS A 83 -5.55 3.44 5.22
CA LYS A 83 -6.06 2.52 6.24
C LYS A 83 -7.57 2.62 6.37
N ARG A 84 -8.20 1.46 6.57
CA ARG A 84 -9.59 1.34 6.96
C ARG A 84 -9.86 2.17 8.23
N PRO A 85 -10.93 2.99 8.27
CA PRO A 85 -11.31 3.71 9.46
C PRO A 85 -11.62 2.74 10.61
N LYS A 86 -11.27 3.11 11.84
CA LYS A 86 -11.56 2.29 13.02
C LYS A 86 -13.05 2.24 13.35
N ASN A 87 -13.81 3.24 12.91
CA ASN A 87 -15.26 3.29 13.10
C ASN A 87 -15.94 2.35 12.11
N ARG A 88 -17.00 1.70 12.58
CA ARG A 88 -17.74 0.63 11.89
C ARG A 88 -18.55 1.09 10.67
N ASP A 89 -18.45 2.32 10.24
CA ASP A 89 -19.11 2.84 9.04
C ASP A 89 -18.37 2.31 7.79
N ILE A 90 -18.41 0.98 7.63
CA ILE A 90 -17.96 0.29 6.43
C ILE A 90 -19.18 0.03 5.56
N MET A 91 -19.03 0.28 4.29
CA MET A 91 -20.11 0.15 3.32
C MET A 91 -20.45 -1.31 3.04
N TYR A 92 -19.50 -2.21 3.23
CA TYR A 92 -19.62 -3.64 2.97
C TYR A 92 -19.36 -4.46 4.23
N ASN A 93 -19.78 -5.73 4.21
CA ASN A 93 -19.38 -6.66 5.27
C ASN A 93 -17.84 -6.87 5.25
N ALA A 94 -17.32 -7.39 6.36
CA ALA A 94 -15.88 -7.50 6.56
C ALA A 94 -15.15 -8.31 5.46
N LEU A 95 -15.81 -9.33 4.90
CA LEU A 95 -15.23 -10.17 3.85
C LEU A 95 -15.16 -9.44 2.50
N ASN A 96 -16.24 -8.78 2.09
CA ASN A 96 -16.28 -8.03 0.85
C ASN A 96 -15.31 -6.85 0.89
N ASP A 97 -15.22 -6.20 2.04
CA ASP A 97 -14.28 -5.12 2.29
C ASP A 97 -12.82 -5.59 2.16
N LEU A 98 -12.50 -6.76 2.73
CA LEU A 98 -11.18 -7.38 2.60
C LEU A 98 -10.83 -7.71 1.14
N ILE A 99 -11.77 -8.22 0.37
CA ILE A 99 -11.57 -8.56 -1.05
C ILE A 99 -11.37 -7.30 -1.88
N LEU A 100 -12.24 -6.30 -1.72
CA LEU A 100 -12.21 -5.09 -2.55
C LEU A 100 -10.98 -4.22 -2.30
N PHE A 101 -10.63 -4.02 -1.03
CA PHE A 101 -9.60 -3.04 -0.65
C PHE A 101 -8.33 -3.67 -0.08
N GLY A 102 -8.27 -4.99 -0.02
CA GLY A 102 -7.17 -5.72 0.60
C GLY A 102 -7.15 -5.61 2.13
N GLY A 103 -6.44 -6.51 2.78
CA GLY A 103 -6.33 -6.55 4.23
C GLY A 103 -5.15 -5.74 4.77
N ASN A 104 -5.42 -4.82 5.67
CA ASN A 104 -4.37 -4.20 6.50
C ASN A 104 -4.03 -5.14 7.66
N ALA A 105 -3.13 -6.07 7.44
CA ALA A 105 -2.87 -7.12 8.42
C ALA A 105 -2.23 -6.59 9.71
N CYS A 106 -1.22 -5.75 9.61
CA CYS A 106 -0.49 -5.23 10.76
C CYS A 106 -0.13 -3.76 10.52
N ASN A 107 -0.42 -2.90 11.50
CA ASN A 107 -0.11 -1.48 11.39
C ASN A 107 1.38 -1.22 11.16
N ASN A 108 2.25 -2.01 11.81
CA ASN A 108 3.70 -1.86 11.69
C ASN A 108 4.18 -2.30 10.31
N ALA A 109 3.68 -3.43 9.78
CA ALA A 109 4.01 -3.89 8.45
C ALA A 109 3.55 -2.88 7.38
N HIS A 110 2.34 -2.35 7.51
CA HIS A 110 1.83 -1.33 6.59
C HIS A 110 2.68 -0.05 6.64
N ALA A 111 2.97 0.47 7.84
CA ALA A 111 3.80 1.67 7.99
C ALA A 111 5.20 1.48 7.40
N LEU A 112 5.79 0.31 7.58
CA LEU A 112 7.10 -0.03 7.05
C LEU A 112 7.07 -0.12 5.51
N THR A 113 6.04 -0.76 4.93
CA THR A 113 5.85 -0.80 3.47
C THR A 113 5.73 0.60 2.87
N LEU A 114 4.95 1.49 3.52
CA LEU A 114 4.83 2.88 3.08
C LEU A 114 6.17 3.63 3.14
N LYS A 115 6.95 3.41 4.20
CA LYS A 115 8.28 4.01 4.33
C LYS A 115 9.19 3.58 3.18
N ILE A 116 9.20 2.29 2.86
CA ILE A 116 10.02 1.75 1.77
C ILE A 116 9.58 2.34 0.43
N ILE A 117 8.28 2.36 0.12
CA ILE A 117 7.77 2.94 -1.13
C ILE A 117 8.14 4.41 -1.26
N ASN A 118 8.01 5.19 -0.19
CA ASN A 118 8.40 6.60 -0.21
C ASN A 118 9.90 6.80 -0.49
N ASP A 119 10.74 5.86 -0.06
CA ASP A 119 12.20 5.93 -0.28
C ASP A 119 12.62 5.48 -1.69
N LEU A 120 11.70 4.88 -2.49
CA LEU A 120 11.99 4.45 -3.87
C LEU A 120 11.96 5.58 -4.90
N ASN A 121 11.37 6.73 -4.56
CA ASN A 121 11.16 7.84 -5.49
C ASN A 121 10.43 7.45 -6.79
N ILE A 122 9.48 6.52 -6.72
CA ILE A 122 8.64 6.13 -7.85
C ILE A 122 7.32 6.91 -7.83
N PRO A 123 6.67 7.14 -8.99
CA PRO A 123 5.35 7.73 -9.06
C PRO A 123 4.36 6.99 -8.16
N THR A 124 3.72 7.72 -7.25
CA THR A 124 2.88 7.11 -6.22
C THR A 124 1.53 7.80 -6.12
N LEU A 125 0.44 7.05 -6.33
CA LEU A 125 -0.92 7.49 -6.07
C LEU A 125 -1.35 7.10 -4.66
N LYS A 126 -1.62 8.09 -3.81
CA LYS A 126 -2.14 7.88 -2.45
C LYS A 126 -3.63 8.19 -2.40
N LEU A 127 -4.44 7.18 -2.11
CA LEU A 127 -5.90 7.25 -2.06
C LEU A 127 -6.37 7.10 -0.62
N ALA A 128 -7.39 7.86 -0.22
CA ALA A 128 -8.09 7.60 1.04
C ALA A 128 -8.91 6.31 0.94
N TYR A 129 -9.09 5.62 2.06
CA TYR A 129 -10.01 4.49 2.13
C TYR A 129 -11.45 4.98 1.87
N PRO A 130 -12.19 4.44 0.90
CA PRO A 130 -13.54 4.89 0.58
C PRO A 130 -14.54 4.34 1.58
N THR A 131 -15.46 5.20 2.03
CA THR A 131 -16.53 4.86 2.97
C THR A 131 -17.92 5.04 2.37
N THR A 132 -18.01 5.59 1.17
CA THR A 132 -19.26 5.84 0.44
C THR A 132 -19.12 5.42 -1.01
N GLN A 133 -20.24 5.14 -1.68
CA GLN A 133 -20.25 4.78 -3.09
C GLN A 133 -19.64 5.87 -3.99
N SER A 134 -19.88 7.13 -3.69
CA SER A 134 -19.29 8.25 -4.43
C SER A 134 -17.77 8.32 -4.27
N GLU A 135 -17.25 7.95 -3.10
CA GLU A 135 -15.80 7.87 -2.88
C GLU A 135 -15.15 6.70 -3.63
N ILE A 136 -15.89 5.60 -3.83
CA ILE A 136 -15.43 4.48 -4.69
C ILE A 136 -15.30 4.95 -6.14
N ILE A 137 -16.32 5.63 -6.67
CA ILE A 137 -16.27 6.18 -8.03
C ILE A 137 -15.06 7.12 -8.17
N THR A 138 -14.88 8.02 -7.22
CA THR A 138 -13.73 8.92 -7.20
C THR A 138 -12.39 8.19 -7.14
N LEU A 139 -12.31 7.09 -6.39
CA LEU A 139 -11.12 6.24 -6.32
C LEU A 139 -10.80 5.62 -7.69
N ILE A 140 -11.82 5.07 -8.36
CA ILE A 140 -11.69 4.47 -9.69
C ILE A 140 -11.23 5.52 -10.72
N ASP A 141 -11.86 6.70 -10.73
CA ASP A 141 -11.53 7.78 -11.66
C ASP A 141 -10.10 8.27 -11.48
N LYS A 142 -9.67 8.51 -10.24
CA LYS A 142 -8.30 8.92 -9.93
C LYS A 142 -7.28 7.84 -10.29
N THR A 143 -7.60 6.58 -10.03
CA THR A 143 -6.73 5.46 -10.42
C THR A 143 -6.57 5.40 -11.93
N ASN A 144 -7.67 5.52 -12.69
CA ASN A 144 -7.61 5.53 -14.15
C ASN A 144 -6.84 6.74 -14.70
N ALA A 145 -7.01 7.93 -14.14
CA ALA A 145 -6.26 9.11 -14.52
C ALA A 145 -4.75 8.90 -14.30
N PHE A 146 -4.37 8.50 -13.10
CA PHE A 146 -2.97 8.21 -12.76
C PHE A 146 -2.33 7.17 -13.70
N LEU A 147 -3.03 6.05 -13.97
CA LEU A 147 -2.51 5.01 -14.86
C LEU A 147 -2.38 5.47 -16.32
N LYS A 148 -3.23 6.38 -16.79
CA LYS A 148 -3.08 7.00 -18.11
C LYS A 148 -1.90 7.97 -18.14
N ASP A 149 -1.73 8.76 -17.10
CA ASP A 149 -0.64 9.72 -16.99
C ASP A 149 0.71 9.02 -16.93
N LEU A 150 0.82 7.85 -16.26
CA LEU A 150 2.03 7.01 -16.29
C LEU A 150 2.47 6.60 -17.70
N LYS A 151 1.56 6.56 -18.67
CA LYS A 151 1.90 6.29 -20.09
C LYS A 151 2.42 7.52 -20.82
N SER A 152 2.01 8.70 -20.38
CA SER A 152 2.30 9.97 -21.07
C SER A 152 3.51 10.70 -20.50
N SER A 153 3.90 10.42 -19.27
CA SER A 153 5.00 11.12 -18.59
C SER A 153 6.29 10.30 -18.59
N ASN A 154 7.27 10.79 -19.32
CA ASN A 154 8.65 10.61 -18.95
C ASN A 154 8.91 11.55 -17.74
N GLU A 155 9.18 10.98 -16.57
CA GLU A 155 9.89 11.60 -15.44
C GLU A 155 9.39 12.98 -14.95
N ASP A 156 8.19 13.07 -14.39
CA ASP A 156 7.87 14.16 -13.46
C ASP A 156 7.06 13.62 -12.27
N ASP A 157 7.41 14.12 -11.08
CA ASP A 157 7.00 13.68 -9.74
C ASP A 157 5.46 13.75 -9.53
N LEU A 158 4.73 12.74 -9.97
CA LEU A 158 3.28 12.63 -9.85
C LEU A 158 2.87 12.04 -8.49
N THR A 159 3.02 12.83 -7.44
CA THR A 159 2.46 12.48 -6.13
C THR A 159 1.09 13.14 -5.96
N VAL A 160 0.02 12.38 -6.11
CA VAL A 160 -1.36 12.86 -5.87
C VAL A 160 -1.79 12.45 -4.46
N ASP A 161 -1.82 13.41 -3.54
CA ASP A 161 -2.28 13.20 -2.17
C ASP A 161 -3.79 13.40 -2.04
N MET A 162 -4.52 12.36 -1.63
CA MET A 162 -5.85 12.53 -1.05
C MET A 162 -5.72 12.72 0.46
N LYS A 163 -6.07 13.90 0.96
CA LYS A 163 -6.03 14.17 2.40
C LYS A 163 -6.89 13.13 3.16
N PRO A 164 -6.33 12.43 4.14
CA PRO A 164 -7.12 11.52 4.96
C PRO A 164 -8.22 12.31 5.68
N LYS A 165 -9.43 11.75 5.78
CA LYS A 165 -10.48 12.31 6.62
C LYS A 165 -9.93 12.48 8.04
N LYS A 166 -10.16 13.65 8.65
CA LYS A 166 -9.83 13.88 10.05
C LYS A 166 -10.51 12.80 10.89
N SER A 167 -9.73 12.11 11.70
CA SER A 167 -10.29 11.19 12.71
C SER A 167 -11.33 11.94 13.55
N ARG A 168 -12.46 11.30 13.86
CA ARG A 168 -13.48 11.84 14.78
C ARG A 168 -12.96 12.05 16.21
N TYR A 169 -11.82 11.45 16.52
CA TYR A 169 -11.14 11.62 17.81
C TYR A 169 -9.80 12.32 17.58
N PRO A 170 -9.75 13.65 17.80
CA PRO A 170 -8.48 14.37 17.74
C PRO A 170 -7.51 13.84 18.81
N ILE A 171 -6.22 13.95 18.54
CA ILE A 171 -5.12 13.52 19.45
C ILE A 171 -5.28 14.16 20.85
N SER A 172 -5.91 15.34 20.93
CA SER A 172 -6.28 16.01 22.19
C SER A 172 -7.16 15.16 23.11
N ASP A 173 -8.02 14.29 22.58
CA ASP A 173 -8.91 13.45 23.38
C ASP A 173 -8.19 12.23 23.93
N PHE A 174 -7.17 11.73 23.22
CA PHE A 174 -6.31 10.68 23.74
C PHE A 174 -5.48 11.16 24.92
N LYS A 175 -4.96 12.39 24.87
CA LYS A 175 -4.22 12.99 25.98
C LYS A 175 -5.11 13.13 27.23
N LYS A 176 -6.36 13.58 27.08
CA LYS A 176 -7.34 13.68 28.20
C LYS A 176 -7.62 12.31 28.84
N ILE A 177 -7.71 11.24 28.02
CA ILE A 177 -7.92 9.88 28.54
C ILE A 177 -6.70 9.41 29.32
N VAL A 178 -5.49 9.65 28.83
CA VAL A 178 -4.26 9.29 29.54
C VAL A 178 -4.12 10.10 30.84
N ASP A 179 -4.39 11.41 30.79
CA ASP A 179 -4.32 12.29 31.96
C ASP A 179 -5.39 11.94 33.02
N SER A 180 -6.45 11.23 32.66
CA SER A 180 -7.48 10.73 33.58
C SER A 180 -7.18 9.37 34.21
N LEU A 181 -6.13 8.68 33.73
CA LEU A 181 -5.71 7.36 34.20
C LEU A 181 -4.46 7.40 35.11
N ILE A 182 -3.87 8.58 35.24
CA ILE A 182 -2.74 8.87 36.13
C ILE A 182 -3.24 9.71 37.31
#